data_2f8de27d233fa0fb731fd8a13219f230
#
_entry.id   2f8de27d233fa0fb731fd8a13219f230
#
_cell.length_a   1.000
_cell.length_b   1.000
_cell.length_c   1.000
_cell.angle_alpha   90.00
_cell.angle_beta   90.00
_cell.angle_gamma   90.00
#
_symmetry.space_group_name_H-M   'P 1'
#
loop_
_entity.id
_entity.type
_entity.pdbx_description
1 polymer ?
#
loop_
_entity_poly.entity_id
_entity_poly.type
_entity_poly.pdbx_seq_one_letter_code
_entity_poly.pdbx_strand_id
1 'polypeptide(L)'
;MSSQLPTDCLNEIFEHLENDTITLHSCLLVNRLYCKIVVKILWRNVCNSNYFRPYISLSIISTLFNCLPKESKDLLHKNGICFITLIQKPPLFNYPSFCKAISISKINHMIENVLRSQQLITSRDLNHSKFLISHEILKMFMNQISSLKSLEHSSGYANRKFIYSPGAKICLPNLVELKCHANIYPEFFYQISQICHNIQSLTIRFIDTAVISDGVTDLISLQNNLKSLTLEYCNKDIIKIITPSLAKSSLTITKLEINTYNSPLSFISMFINLQELILHLDPDDPNAEGAFEGFGQLQYIKFPQLRILEFNCFSPKLEMVIKFLEINGKNLTKFNSSYDCKTMNLAIAKFCPNLKSINITYKNDELEALKLILSNCQFLESIKVRIVNKSITSKNLFDILAKYSPKNFHKLIISLLPFYKLEGLQEFLIKRKNCIPRKPLSLTINTNFREDIYYLDLKVIDIYSKMGIIKEFIIITSRR
;
A
#
# COMPACT_ATOMS: atom_id res chain seq x y z
N MET A 1 -4.91 41.31 22.90
CA MET A 1 -3.74 40.54 22.44
C MET A 1 -4.25 39.16 22.02
N SER A 2 -4.27 38.86 20.75
CA SER A 2 -4.62 37.49 20.32
C SER A 2 -3.50 36.54 20.77
N SER A 3 -3.79 35.62 21.68
CA SER A 3 -2.86 34.61 22.13
C SER A 3 -2.55 33.67 20.94
N GLN A 4 -1.41 33.93 20.31
CA GLN A 4 -0.94 33.05 19.24
C GLN A 4 -0.54 31.71 19.86
N LEU A 5 -1.05 30.60 19.31
CA LEU A 5 -0.67 29.26 19.77
C LEU A 5 0.87 29.07 19.73
N PRO A 6 1.47 28.43 20.74
CA PRO A 6 2.88 28.07 20.70
C PRO A 6 3.24 27.30 19.42
N THR A 7 4.47 27.46 18.94
CA THR A 7 4.94 26.81 17.71
C THR A 7 4.82 25.28 17.78
N ASP A 8 5.04 24.68 18.95
CA ASP A 8 4.96 23.23 19.14
C ASP A 8 3.50 22.73 18.99
N CYS A 9 2.54 23.47 19.54
CA CYS A 9 1.12 23.14 19.34
C CYS A 9 0.71 23.24 17.86
N LEU A 10 1.23 24.25 17.15
CA LEU A 10 0.99 24.38 15.71
C LEU A 10 1.62 23.25 14.91
N ASN A 11 2.83 22.82 15.28
CA ASN A 11 3.47 21.65 14.66
C ASN A 11 2.58 20.40 14.81
N GLU A 12 2.13 20.10 16.04
CA GLU A 12 1.24 18.97 16.30
C GLU A 12 -0.04 19.02 15.45
N ILE A 13 -0.71 20.18 15.39
CA ILE A 13 -1.93 20.36 14.59
C ILE A 13 -1.64 20.08 13.11
N PHE A 14 -0.57 20.64 12.55
CA PHE A 14 -0.25 20.44 11.14
C PHE A 14 0.26 19.02 10.82
N GLU A 15 0.89 18.33 11.77
CA GLU A 15 1.24 16.91 11.63
C GLU A 15 -0.02 16.04 11.40
N HIS A 16 -1.11 16.31 12.11
CA HIS A 16 -2.38 15.60 11.88
C HIS A 16 -2.99 15.85 10.50
N LEU A 17 -2.56 16.91 9.81
CA LEU A 17 -2.98 17.24 8.44
C LEU A 17 -2.04 16.68 7.35
N GLU A 18 -1.05 15.86 7.67
CA GLU A 18 -0.03 15.37 6.72
C GLU A 18 -0.66 14.76 5.45
N ASN A 19 -1.81 14.12 5.57
CA ASN A 19 -2.53 13.51 4.44
C ASN A 19 -3.52 14.46 3.75
N ASP A 20 -3.81 15.62 4.32
CA ASP A 20 -4.67 16.66 3.73
C ASP A 20 -3.84 17.77 3.09
N THR A 21 -3.26 17.44 1.93
CA THR A 21 -2.39 18.34 1.18
C THR A 21 -3.10 19.62 0.75
N ILE A 22 -4.43 19.60 0.53
CA ILE A 22 -5.21 20.77 0.11
C ILE A 22 -5.25 21.79 1.25
N THR A 23 -5.60 21.34 2.45
CA THR A 23 -5.61 22.21 3.65
C THR A 23 -4.21 22.72 3.95
N LEU A 24 -3.17 21.86 3.86
CA LEU A 24 -1.79 22.31 4.06
C LEU A 24 -1.37 23.39 3.04
N HIS A 25 -1.71 23.24 1.75
CA HIS A 25 -1.43 24.29 0.77
C HIS A 25 -2.12 25.61 1.11
N SER A 26 -3.36 25.60 1.60
CA SER A 26 -4.05 26.79 2.05
C SER A 26 -3.35 27.45 3.24
N CYS A 27 -2.84 26.63 4.17
CA CYS A 27 -2.11 27.10 5.34
C CYS A 27 -0.79 27.83 5.00
N LEU A 28 -0.13 27.50 3.87
CA LEU A 28 1.07 28.22 3.41
C LEU A 28 0.83 29.72 3.21
N LEU A 29 -0.40 30.10 2.89
CA LEU A 29 -0.77 31.48 2.54
C LEU A 29 -1.24 32.32 3.73
N VAL A 30 -1.43 31.71 4.91
CA VAL A 30 -2.01 32.40 6.08
C VAL A 30 -1.03 33.39 6.70
N ASN A 31 0.18 32.97 7.05
CA ASN A 31 1.25 33.80 7.58
C ASN A 31 2.62 33.12 7.46
N ARG A 32 3.68 33.87 7.79
CA ARG A 32 5.07 33.39 7.69
C ARG A 32 5.39 32.22 8.64
N LEU A 33 4.78 32.16 9.82
CA LEU A 33 4.99 31.07 10.79
C LEU A 33 4.38 29.77 10.26
N TYR A 34 3.13 29.82 9.80
CA TYR A 34 2.44 28.68 9.19
C TYR A 34 3.21 28.18 7.97
N CYS A 35 3.67 29.09 7.11
CA CYS A 35 4.46 28.74 5.95
C CYS A 35 5.75 27.98 6.34
N LYS A 36 6.49 28.44 7.36
CA LYS A 36 7.72 27.78 7.83
C LYS A 36 7.49 26.36 8.38
N ILE A 37 6.34 26.12 8.99
CA ILE A 37 5.99 24.80 9.53
C ILE A 37 5.49 23.88 8.40
N VAL A 38 4.49 24.33 7.68
CA VAL A 38 3.76 23.54 6.71
C VAL A 38 4.64 23.13 5.51
N VAL A 39 5.54 23.99 5.05
CA VAL A 39 6.47 23.66 3.97
C VAL A 39 7.32 22.42 4.29
N LYS A 40 7.73 22.25 5.54
CA LYS A 40 8.51 21.08 5.97
C LYS A 40 7.70 19.79 5.88
N ILE A 41 6.40 19.85 6.19
CA ILE A 41 5.48 18.71 6.11
C ILE A 41 5.23 18.34 4.64
N LEU A 42 4.93 19.32 3.79
CA LEU A 42 4.67 19.10 2.37
C LEU A 42 5.89 18.54 1.62
N TRP A 43 7.11 18.96 1.99
CA TRP A 43 8.35 18.50 1.35
C TRP A 43 8.92 17.22 1.95
N ARG A 44 8.29 16.64 2.97
CA ARG A 44 8.69 15.38 3.59
C ARG A 44 8.69 14.22 2.59
N ASN A 45 7.66 14.18 1.76
CA ASN A 45 7.52 13.18 0.69
C ASN A 45 7.21 13.87 -0.65
N VAL A 46 8.24 14.42 -1.27
CA VAL A 46 8.16 15.12 -2.55
C VAL A 46 7.68 14.20 -3.70
N CYS A 47 7.73 12.89 -3.49
CA CYS A 47 7.34 11.88 -4.47
C CYS A 47 5.93 11.30 -4.20
N ASN A 48 5.07 11.96 -3.44
CA ASN A 48 3.70 11.47 -3.18
C ASN A 48 2.90 11.32 -4.50
N SER A 49 2.08 10.27 -4.59
CA SER A 49 1.38 9.82 -5.81
C SER A 49 0.47 10.87 -6.48
N ASN A 50 0.08 11.91 -5.75
CA ASN A 50 -0.79 12.98 -6.27
C ASN A 50 -0.08 13.97 -7.22
N TYR A 51 1.25 13.86 -7.39
CA TYR A 51 2.08 14.83 -8.13
C TYR A 51 2.42 14.44 -9.58
N PHE A 52 1.72 13.49 -10.18
CA PHE A 52 2.01 13.06 -11.56
C PHE A 52 1.52 14.01 -12.68
N ARG A 53 0.86 15.12 -12.33
CA ARG A 53 0.47 16.11 -13.35
C ARG A 53 1.71 16.85 -13.86
N PRO A 54 1.86 17.06 -15.19
CA PRO A 54 3.08 17.62 -15.77
C PRO A 54 3.52 18.96 -15.18
N TYR A 55 2.58 19.86 -14.87
CA TYR A 55 2.89 21.16 -14.26
C TYR A 55 3.41 21.06 -12.83
N ILE A 56 2.97 20.05 -12.06
CA ILE A 56 3.48 19.80 -10.69
C ILE A 56 4.90 19.24 -10.78
N SER A 57 5.16 18.30 -11.72
CA SER A 57 6.50 17.78 -11.97
C SER A 57 7.47 18.90 -12.33
N LEU A 58 7.04 19.83 -13.18
CA LEU A 58 7.85 21.00 -13.56
C LEU A 58 8.18 21.89 -12.35
N SER A 59 7.20 22.19 -11.50
CA SER A 59 7.40 23.04 -10.31
C SER A 59 8.37 22.38 -9.32
N ILE A 60 8.23 21.08 -9.06
CA ILE A 60 9.10 20.34 -8.13
C ILE A 60 10.52 20.27 -8.70
N ILE A 61 10.70 19.84 -9.95
CA ILE A 61 12.02 19.70 -10.55
C ILE A 61 12.72 21.05 -10.69
N SER A 62 12.00 22.13 -11.06
CA SER A 62 12.55 23.48 -11.09
C SER A 62 13.02 23.94 -9.71
N THR A 63 12.25 23.65 -8.66
CA THR A 63 12.64 23.98 -7.28
C THR A 63 13.89 23.20 -6.86
N LEU A 64 13.95 21.89 -7.12
CA LEU A 64 15.13 21.06 -6.83
C LEU A 64 16.34 21.52 -7.62
N PHE A 65 16.17 21.87 -8.91
CA PHE A 65 17.24 22.43 -9.74
C PHE A 65 17.80 23.74 -9.16
N ASN A 66 16.91 24.61 -8.68
CA ASN A 66 17.33 25.87 -8.03
C ASN A 66 18.10 25.62 -6.73
N CYS A 67 17.84 24.52 -6.02
CA CYS A 67 18.55 24.10 -4.82
C CYS A 67 19.90 23.43 -5.10
N LEU A 68 20.20 23.03 -6.34
CA LEU A 68 21.48 22.42 -6.69
C LEU A 68 22.65 23.34 -6.39
N PRO A 69 23.80 22.81 -5.93
CA PRO A 69 25.07 23.55 -5.83
C PRO A 69 25.48 24.15 -7.19
N LYS A 70 26.27 25.19 -7.14
CA LYS A 70 26.75 25.88 -8.34
C LYS A 70 27.51 24.93 -9.28
N GLU A 71 28.37 24.10 -8.72
CA GLU A 71 29.18 23.12 -9.46
C GLU A 71 28.30 22.13 -10.24
N SER A 72 27.19 21.68 -9.60
CA SER A 72 26.22 20.81 -10.26
C SER A 72 25.48 21.51 -11.40
N LYS A 73 25.09 22.77 -11.23
CA LYS A 73 24.46 23.59 -12.28
C LYS A 73 25.41 23.81 -13.45
N ASP A 74 26.68 24.15 -13.16
CA ASP A 74 27.72 24.37 -14.19
C ASP A 74 27.98 23.07 -14.97
N LEU A 75 27.98 21.91 -14.30
CA LEU A 75 28.11 20.61 -14.97
C LEU A 75 26.94 20.34 -15.91
N LEU A 76 25.72 20.57 -15.48
CA LEU A 76 24.52 20.37 -16.31
C LEU A 76 24.52 21.32 -17.50
N HIS A 77 24.88 22.58 -17.29
CA HIS A 77 24.97 23.58 -18.37
C HIS A 77 26.05 23.21 -19.42
N LYS A 78 27.23 22.75 -18.99
CA LYS A 78 28.28 22.26 -19.89
C LYS A 78 27.85 21.09 -20.77
N ASN A 79 26.86 20.29 -20.29
CA ASN A 79 26.26 19.20 -21.06
C ASN A 79 25.01 19.63 -21.84
N GLY A 80 24.80 20.94 -22.05
CA GLY A 80 23.69 21.47 -22.86
C GLY A 80 22.32 21.39 -22.15
N ILE A 81 22.29 21.09 -20.85
CA ILE A 81 21.07 20.99 -20.07
C ILE A 81 20.75 22.34 -19.44
N CYS A 82 19.95 23.12 -20.15
CA CYS A 82 19.51 24.44 -19.71
C CYS A 82 18.04 24.36 -19.32
N PHE A 83 17.76 24.34 -18.02
CA PHE A 83 16.38 24.46 -17.56
C PHE A 83 15.90 25.90 -17.68
N ILE A 84 14.76 26.10 -18.33
CA ILE A 84 14.01 27.34 -18.19
C ILE A 84 13.37 27.28 -16.80
N THR A 85 14.08 27.78 -15.81
CA THR A 85 13.54 27.83 -14.45
C THR A 85 12.44 28.91 -14.42
N LEU A 86 11.24 28.52 -14.00
CA LEU A 86 10.11 29.44 -13.79
C LEU A 86 10.44 30.51 -12.74
N ILE A 87 11.46 30.29 -11.92
CA ILE A 87 11.83 31.12 -10.79
C ILE A 87 13.33 31.43 -10.89
N GLN A 88 13.69 32.66 -11.22
CA GLN A 88 15.08 33.15 -11.24
C GLN A 88 15.64 33.50 -9.84
N LYS A 89 14.76 33.50 -8.81
CA LYS A 89 15.16 33.86 -7.43
C LYS A 89 15.69 32.62 -6.69
N PRO A 90 16.67 32.80 -5.77
CA PRO A 90 17.12 31.72 -4.92
C PRO A 90 15.95 31.15 -4.09
N PRO A 91 15.95 29.83 -3.82
CA PRO A 91 14.87 29.21 -3.05
C PRO A 91 14.79 29.79 -1.63
N LEU A 92 13.57 30.02 -1.16
CA LEU A 92 13.32 30.62 0.16
C LEU A 92 13.73 29.67 1.31
N PHE A 93 13.70 28.35 1.06
CA PHE A 93 14.02 27.32 2.03
C PHE A 93 15.00 26.32 1.43
N ASN A 94 15.71 25.61 2.28
CA ASN A 94 16.47 24.42 1.89
C ASN A 94 15.50 23.23 1.78
N TYR A 95 14.71 23.18 0.69
CA TYR A 95 13.67 22.18 0.46
C TYR A 95 14.20 20.73 0.54
N PRO A 96 15.36 20.38 -0.04
CA PRO A 96 15.90 19.02 0.05
C PRO A 96 16.10 18.52 1.48
N SER A 97 16.47 19.39 2.41
CA SER A 97 16.71 19.00 3.80
C SER A 97 15.44 18.54 4.55
N PHE A 98 14.27 18.89 4.05
CA PHE A 98 12.98 18.49 4.64
C PHE A 98 12.57 17.09 4.23
N CYS A 99 13.15 16.53 3.15
CA CYS A 99 12.76 15.24 2.62
C CYS A 99 13.06 14.11 3.62
N LYS A 100 12.10 13.21 3.78
CA LYS A 100 12.20 11.98 4.58
C LYS A 100 11.95 10.73 3.75
N ALA A 101 11.37 10.88 2.57
CA ALA A 101 11.07 9.79 1.64
C ALA A 101 11.50 10.17 0.21
N ILE A 102 12.25 9.28 -0.43
CA ILE A 102 12.71 9.43 -1.81
C ILE A 102 12.27 8.20 -2.62
N SER A 103 11.66 8.46 -3.78
CA SER A 103 11.46 7.46 -4.82
C SER A 103 12.26 7.85 -6.05
N ILE A 104 13.32 7.10 -6.36
CA ILE A 104 14.22 7.36 -7.49
C ILE A 104 13.46 7.24 -8.81
N SER A 105 12.56 6.24 -8.92
CA SER A 105 11.74 6.06 -10.11
C SER A 105 10.81 7.23 -10.37
N LYS A 106 10.17 7.75 -9.33
CA LYS A 106 9.26 8.90 -9.45
C LYS A 106 10.02 10.19 -9.81
N ILE A 107 11.19 10.43 -9.21
CA ILE A 107 12.06 11.54 -9.58
C ILE A 107 12.45 11.43 -11.06
N ASN A 108 12.86 10.25 -11.52
CA ASN A 108 13.21 10.01 -12.91
C ASN A 108 12.04 10.25 -13.86
N HIS A 109 10.83 9.85 -13.47
CA HIS A 109 9.62 10.11 -14.23
C HIS A 109 9.28 11.61 -14.29
N MET A 110 9.41 12.33 -13.18
CA MET A 110 9.21 13.79 -13.16
C MET A 110 10.23 14.52 -14.05
N ILE A 111 11.51 14.13 -14.00
CA ILE A 111 12.57 14.66 -14.86
C ILE A 111 12.21 14.41 -16.34
N GLU A 112 11.81 13.20 -16.68
CA GLU A 112 11.43 12.83 -18.03
C GLU A 112 10.24 13.66 -18.54
N ASN A 113 9.21 13.86 -17.73
CA ASN A 113 8.07 14.71 -18.08
C ASN A 113 8.50 16.15 -18.37
N VAL A 114 9.41 16.69 -17.56
CA VAL A 114 9.95 18.05 -17.78
C VAL A 114 10.76 18.15 -19.05
N LEU A 115 11.67 17.20 -19.30
CA LEU A 115 12.51 17.19 -20.50
C LEU A 115 11.68 17.07 -21.78
N ARG A 116 10.63 16.23 -21.76
CA ARG A 116 9.71 16.09 -22.91
C ARG A 116 8.85 17.34 -23.14
N SER A 117 8.38 17.97 -22.06
CA SER A 117 7.51 19.17 -22.17
C SER A 117 8.25 20.40 -22.69
N GLN A 118 9.53 20.51 -22.49
CA GLN A 118 10.33 21.66 -22.91
C GLN A 118 10.88 21.54 -24.33
N GLN A 119 10.65 20.44 -25.06
CA GLN A 119 11.15 20.17 -26.43
C GLN A 119 12.66 20.37 -26.64
N LEU A 120 13.44 20.41 -25.58
CA LEU A 120 14.84 20.83 -25.56
C LEU A 120 15.83 19.75 -26.03
N ILE A 121 15.37 18.51 -26.21
CA ILE A 121 16.29 17.37 -26.34
C ILE A 121 15.80 16.35 -27.36
N THR A 122 16.69 15.88 -28.24
CA THR A 122 16.44 14.74 -29.12
C THR A 122 16.30 13.44 -28.34
N SER A 123 15.61 12.46 -28.89
CA SER A 123 15.36 11.16 -28.17
C SER A 123 16.66 10.43 -27.80
N ARG A 124 17.79 10.67 -28.49
CA ARG A 124 19.09 10.08 -28.15
C ARG A 124 19.71 10.72 -26.91
N ASP A 125 19.49 12.00 -26.69
CA ASP A 125 20.07 12.73 -25.55
C ASP A 125 19.23 12.69 -24.29
N LEU A 126 17.95 12.24 -24.41
CA LEU A 126 17.00 12.21 -23.29
C LEU A 126 17.49 11.34 -22.13
N ASN A 127 17.99 10.14 -22.42
CA ASN A 127 18.46 9.21 -21.38
C ASN A 127 19.72 9.72 -20.68
N HIS A 128 20.64 10.34 -21.42
CA HIS A 128 21.85 10.93 -20.86
C HIS A 128 21.53 12.14 -19.97
N SER A 129 20.68 13.03 -20.43
CA SER A 129 20.25 14.21 -19.68
C SER A 129 19.48 13.83 -18.42
N LYS A 130 18.55 12.88 -18.52
CA LYS A 130 17.82 12.32 -17.39
C LYS A 130 18.78 11.72 -16.36
N PHE A 131 19.79 10.97 -16.82
CA PHE A 131 20.80 10.40 -15.94
C PHE A 131 21.59 11.48 -15.20
N LEU A 132 22.10 12.51 -15.87
CA LEU A 132 22.88 13.58 -15.26
C LEU A 132 22.07 14.37 -14.23
N ILE A 133 20.84 14.76 -14.58
CA ILE A 133 19.95 15.52 -13.68
C ILE A 133 19.62 14.69 -12.44
N SER A 134 19.22 13.43 -12.64
CA SER A 134 18.91 12.51 -11.55
C SER A 134 20.12 12.34 -10.63
N HIS A 135 21.33 12.22 -11.20
CA HIS A 135 22.56 12.09 -10.41
C HIS A 135 22.80 13.29 -9.51
N GLU A 136 22.74 14.48 -10.03
CA GLU A 136 23.02 15.68 -9.26
C GLU A 136 21.94 15.94 -8.19
N ILE A 137 20.68 15.65 -8.49
CA ILE A 137 19.58 15.72 -7.53
C ILE A 137 19.77 14.71 -6.40
N LEU A 138 20.06 13.44 -6.70
CA LEU A 138 20.26 12.40 -5.70
C LEU A 138 21.50 12.67 -4.82
N LYS A 139 22.58 13.12 -5.42
CA LYS A 139 23.78 13.55 -4.70
C LYS A 139 23.49 14.71 -3.74
N MET A 140 22.70 15.69 -4.19
CA MET A 140 22.25 16.79 -3.33
C MET A 140 21.41 16.28 -2.16
N PHE A 141 20.45 15.39 -2.40
CA PHE A 141 19.65 14.78 -1.34
C PHE A 141 20.52 14.05 -0.31
N MET A 142 21.45 13.21 -0.75
CA MET A 142 22.34 12.50 0.17
C MET A 142 23.18 13.46 1.06
N ASN A 143 23.58 14.61 0.53
CA ASN A 143 24.39 15.58 1.25
C ASN A 143 23.58 16.53 2.15
N GLN A 144 22.28 16.73 1.89
CA GLN A 144 21.47 17.72 2.62
C GLN A 144 20.45 17.11 3.57
N ILE A 145 20.05 15.85 3.35
CA ILE A 145 19.14 15.15 4.24
C ILE A 145 19.92 14.60 5.44
N SER A 146 19.52 14.99 6.65
CA SER A 146 20.13 14.49 7.87
C SER A 146 19.72 13.07 8.25
N SER A 147 18.53 12.64 7.82
CA SER A 147 17.95 11.32 8.17
C SER A 147 16.82 10.97 7.21
N LEU A 148 17.10 10.09 6.25
CA LEU A 148 16.10 9.53 5.34
C LEU A 148 15.37 8.38 6.05
N LYS A 149 14.06 8.27 5.85
CA LYS A 149 13.21 7.22 6.46
C LYS A 149 12.73 6.20 5.46
N SER A 150 12.48 6.60 4.22
CA SER A 150 11.99 5.71 3.16
C SER A 150 12.76 5.95 1.86
N LEU A 151 13.22 4.86 1.24
CA LEU A 151 13.90 4.87 -0.05
C LEU A 151 13.25 3.83 -0.98
N GLU A 152 12.83 4.27 -2.16
CA GLU A 152 12.37 3.41 -3.23
C GLU A 152 13.31 3.49 -4.44
N HIS A 153 13.83 2.33 -4.86
CA HIS A 153 14.75 2.21 -6.00
C HIS A 153 14.31 1.05 -6.91
N SER A 154 13.62 1.38 -7.98
CA SER A 154 12.94 0.39 -8.84
C SER A 154 13.45 0.34 -10.28
N SER A 155 14.62 0.87 -10.63
CA SER A 155 15.08 0.81 -12.01
C SER A 155 16.57 0.55 -12.16
N GLY A 156 16.92 -0.37 -13.08
CA GLY A 156 18.29 -0.73 -13.40
C GLY A 156 19.11 0.36 -14.14
N TYR A 157 18.45 1.40 -14.64
CA TYR A 157 19.10 2.53 -15.34
C TYR A 157 19.42 3.70 -14.40
N ALA A 158 19.11 3.58 -13.13
CA ALA A 158 19.34 4.65 -12.21
C ALA A 158 20.81 4.71 -11.74
N ASN A 159 21.23 5.90 -11.51
CA ASN A 159 22.51 6.35 -11.03
C ASN A 159 23.17 5.45 -9.98
N ARG A 160 24.20 4.73 -10.39
CA ARG A 160 24.95 3.80 -9.54
C ARG A 160 25.79 4.51 -8.45
N LYS A 161 26.01 5.83 -8.56
CA LYS A 161 27.02 6.51 -7.73
C LYS A 161 26.48 7.33 -6.56
N PHE A 162 25.18 7.59 -6.46
CA PHE A 162 24.67 8.45 -5.38
C PHE A 162 24.91 7.88 -4.00
N ILE A 163 24.91 6.55 -3.86
CA ILE A 163 25.13 5.87 -2.58
C ILE A 163 26.55 6.01 -2.06
N TYR A 164 27.50 6.32 -2.93
CA TYR A 164 28.89 6.61 -2.58
C TYR A 164 29.13 8.08 -2.19
N SER A 165 28.08 8.92 -2.26
CA SER A 165 28.21 10.31 -1.81
C SER A 165 28.57 10.36 -0.32
N PRO A 166 29.47 11.24 0.11
CA PRO A 166 29.91 11.31 1.52
C PRO A 166 28.74 11.44 2.49
N GLY A 167 27.71 12.19 2.12
CA GLY A 167 26.49 12.37 2.91
C GLY A 167 25.62 11.12 3.06
N ALA A 168 25.79 10.09 2.21
CA ALA A 168 24.98 8.86 2.32
C ALA A 168 25.19 8.16 3.67
N LYS A 169 26.41 8.17 4.20
CA LYS A 169 26.74 7.61 5.54
C LYS A 169 26.06 8.35 6.69
N ILE A 170 25.61 9.59 6.48
CA ILE A 170 24.87 10.39 7.48
C ILE A 170 23.37 10.26 7.23
N CYS A 171 22.96 10.29 5.97
CA CYS A 171 21.57 10.30 5.54
C CYS A 171 20.85 8.95 5.76
N LEU A 172 21.50 7.81 5.46
CA LEU A 172 20.89 6.48 5.35
C LEU A 172 20.85 5.62 6.62
N PRO A 173 21.68 5.79 7.67
CA PRO A 173 21.69 4.88 8.82
C PRO A 173 20.33 4.72 9.52
N ASN A 174 19.47 5.73 9.41
CA ASN A 174 18.13 5.75 10.01
C ASN A 174 17.02 5.34 9.03
N LEU A 175 17.37 4.66 7.93
CA LEU A 175 16.39 4.15 6.98
C LEU A 175 15.50 3.11 7.64
N VAL A 176 14.18 3.29 7.53
CA VAL A 176 13.16 2.43 8.13
C VAL A 176 12.47 1.58 7.05
N GLU A 177 12.29 2.14 5.87
CA GLU A 177 11.62 1.49 4.75
C GLU A 177 12.52 1.49 3.52
N LEU A 178 12.71 0.31 2.94
CA LEU A 178 13.38 0.14 1.65
C LEU A 178 12.50 -0.66 0.70
N LYS A 179 12.25 -0.08 -0.48
CA LYS A 179 11.61 -0.78 -1.62
C LYS A 179 12.59 -0.80 -2.78
N CYS A 180 12.91 -1.98 -3.28
CA CYS A 180 13.90 -2.12 -4.34
C CYS A 180 13.60 -3.30 -5.27
N HIS A 181 14.19 -3.26 -6.47
CA HIS A 181 14.23 -4.40 -7.38
C HIS A 181 15.52 -5.18 -7.17
N ALA A 182 15.45 -6.51 -7.23
CA ALA A 182 16.61 -7.37 -7.03
C ALA A 182 17.65 -7.27 -8.16
N ASN A 183 17.25 -6.77 -9.34
CA ASN A 183 18.13 -6.57 -10.50
C ASN A 183 18.91 -5.24 -10.49
N ILE A 184 18.86 -4.49 -9.40
CA ILE A 184 19.75 -3.36 -9.20
C ILE A 184 21.19 -3.88 -9.09
N TYR A 185 22.16 -3.04 -9.49
CA TYR A 185 23.57 -3.42 -9.44
C TYR A 185 24.00 -3.90 -8.03
N PRO A 186 24.82 -4.97 -7.95
CA PRO A 186 25.16 -5.64 -6.68
C PRO A 186 25.75 -4.71 -5.60
N GLU A 187 26.53 -3.72 -6.03
CA GLU A 187 27.19 -2.78 -5.14
C GLU A 187 26.21 -1.92 -4.34
N PHE A 188 24.99 -1.69 -4.86
CA PHE A 188 23.93 -1.01 -4.11
C PHE A 188 23.57 -1.78 -2.85
N PHE A 189 23.29 -3.07 -2.99
CA PHE A 189 22.91 -3.92 -1.87
C PHE A 189 24.03 -4.04 -0.85
N TYR A 190 25.27 -4.22 -1.33
CA TYR A 190 26.44 -4.26 -0.47
C TYR A 190 26.60 -2.97 0.35
N GLN A 191 26.50 -1.79 -0.29
CA GLN A 191 26.62 -0.52 0.43
C GLN A 191 25.47 -0.28 1.41
N ILE A 192 24.22 -0.57 1.02
CA ILE A 192 23.06 -0.43 1.90
C ILE A 192 23.18 -1.39 3.10
N SER A 193 23.64 -2.61 2.91
CA SER A 193 23.82 -3.57 3.99
C SER A 193 24.86 -3.12 5.03
N GLN A 194 25.89 -2.41 4.58
CA GLN A 194 26.94 -1.87 5.48
C GLN A 194 26.50 -0.61 6.24
N ILE A 195 25.51 0.15 5.72
CA ILE A 195 25.09 1.43 6.30
C ILE A 195 23.79 1.28 7.09
N CYS A 196 22.85 0.46 6.61
CA CYS A 196 21.48 0.38 7.12
C CYS A 196 21.25 -0.95 7.86
N HIS A 197 21.16 -0.91 9.18
CA HIS A 197 20.95 -2.12 10.01
C HIS A 197 19.58 -2.16 10.72
N ASN A 198 18.76 -1.12 10.54
CA ASN A 198 17.48 -0.96 11.25
C ASN A 198 16.28 -0.79 10.31
N ILE A 199 16.34 -1.39 9.11
CA ILE A 199 15.22 -1.42 8.20
C ILE A 199 14.12 -2.28 8.84
N GLN A 200 12.93 -1.69 8.99
CA GLN A 200 11.76 -2.36 9.57
C GLN A 200 10.82 -2.90 8.49
N SER A 201 10.79 -2.27 7.33
CA SER A 201 9.97 -2.69 6.18
C SER A 201 10.85 -2.82 4.95
N LEU A 202 10.93 -4.05 4.41
CA LEU A 202 11.72 -4.37 3.24
C LEU A 202 10.81 -4.96 2.17
N THR A 203 10.76 -4.32 1.00
CA THR A 203 10.10 -4.84 -0.20
C THR A 203 11.13 -5.10 -1.27
N ILE A 204 11.21 -6.35 -1.75
CA ILE A 204 12.09 -6.74 -2.85
C ILE A 204 11.25 -7.31 -3.99
N ARG A 205 11.38 -6.70 -5.16
CA ARG A 205 10.75 -7.18 -6.39
C ARG A 205 11.79 -7.92 -7.24
N PHE A 206 11.52 -9.17 -7.54
CA PHE A 206 12.33 -9.98 -8.42
C PHE A 206 11.73 -9.91 -9.83
N ILE A 207 12.44 -9.27 -10.77
CA ILE A 207 12.04 -9.19 -12.17
C ILE A 207 13.04 -10.02 -12.96
N ASP A 208 12.54 -10.92 -13.77
CA ASP A 208 13.31 -11.86 -14.58
C ASP A 208 14.28 -12.77 -13.81
N THR A 209 14.72 -13.81 -14.47
CA THR A 209 15.62 -14.87 -13.97
C THR A 209 17.05 -14.39 -13.68
N ALA A 210 17.24 -13.12 -13.39
CA ALA A 210 18.55 -12.57 -13.07
C ALA A 210 19.15 -13.26 -11.85
N VAL A 211 20.43 -13.55 -11.91
CA VAL A 211 21.22 -14.05 -10.79
C VAL A 211 21.06 -13.09 -9.62
N ILE A 212 20.55 -13.60 -8.51
CA ILE A 212 20.43 -12.81 -7.28
C ILE A 212 21.81 -12.50 -6.77
N SER A 213 22.09 -11.24 -6.53
CA SER A 213 23.33 -10.80 -5.91
C SER A 213 23.40 -11.25 -4.45
N ASP A 214 24.56 -11.73 -4.00
CA ASP A 214 24.84 -12.02 -2.59
C ASP A 214 24.56 -10.81 -1.69
N GLY A 215 24.67 -9.60 -2.21
CA GLY A 215 24.30 -8.37 -1.50
C GLY A 215 22.84 -8.32 -1.05
N VAL A 216 21.91 -9.00 -1.74
CA VAL A 216 20.51 -9.08 -1.31
C VAL A 216 20.38 -9.93 -0.05
N THR A 217 21.09 -11.07 0.00
CA THR A 217 21.12 -11.97 1.17
C THR A 217 21.80 -11.30 2.37
N ASP A 218 22.89 -10.55 2.12
CA ASP A 218 23.56 -9.73 3.13
C ASP A 218 22.63 -8.66 3.68
N LEU A 219 21.95 -7.92 2.80
CA LEU A 219 20.99 -6.90 3.22
C LEU A 219 19.94 -7.46 4.17
N ILE A 220 19.36 -8.62 3.86
CA ILE A 220 18.35 -9.29 4.69
C ILE A 220 18.96 -9.73 6.04
N SER A 221 20.10 -10.42 6.00
CA SER A 221 20.71 -11.03 7.19
C SER A 221 21.25 -10.02 8.19
N LEU A 222 21.63 -8.82 7.74
CA LEU A 222 22.19 -7.77 8.59
C LEU A 222 21.13 -6.87 9.26
N GLN A 223 19.83 -7.07 8.97
CA GLN A 223 18.79 -6.29 9.64
C GLN A 223 18.54 -6.78 11.07
N ASN A 224 18.52 -5.85 12.02
CA ASN A 224 18.28 -6.17 13.44
C ASN A 224 16.81 -6.13 13.83
N ASN A 225 15.96 -5.43 13.08
CA ASN A 225 14.58 -5.14 13.48
C ASN A 225 13.61 -5.20 12.29
N LEU A 226 13.80 -6.19 11.40
CA LEU A 226 12.91 -6.37 10.24
C LEU A 226 11.56 -6.91 10.71
N LYS A 227 10.49 -6.12 10.53
CA LYS A 227 9.12 -6.42 10.96
C LYS A 227 8.21 -6.80 9.81
N SER A 228 8.40 -6.17 8.65
CA SER A 228 7.59 -6.37 7.46
C SER A 228 8.48 -6.75 6.28
N LEU A 229 8.18 -7.88 5.67
CA LEU A 229 8.86 -8.35 4.48
C LEU A 229 7.85 -8.58 3.36
N THR A 230 8.07 -7.94 2.21
CA THR A 230 7.31 -8.16 0.99
C THR A 230 8.25 -8.68 -0.09
N LEU A 231 7.92 -9.85 -0.64
CA LEU A 231 8.66 -10.49 -1.72
C LEU A 231 7.75 -10.58 -2.94
N GLU A 232 8.09 -9.86 -4.01
CA GLU A 232 7.28 -9.81 -5.22
C GLU A 232 7.96 -10.59 -6.36
N TYR A 233 7.18 -11.43 -7.06
CA TYR A 233 7.60 -12.22 -8.22
C TYR A 233 8.75 -13.19 -7.94
N CYS A 234 8.75 -13.80 -6.76
CA CYS A 234 9.76 -14.78 -6.42
C CYS A 234 9.39 -16.19 -6.94
N ASN A 235 10.40 -16.90 -7.43
CA ASN A 235 10.31 -18.31 -7.84
C ASN A 235 10.97 -19.23 -6.80
N LYS A 236 10.95 -20.53 -7.06
CA LYS A 236 11.51 -21.58 -6.18
C LYS A 236 13.00 -21.35 -5.87
N ASP A 237 13.79 -20.96 -6.86
CA ASP A 237 15.24 -20.81 -6.69
C ASP A 237 15.55 -19.57 -5.85
N ILE A 238 14.83 -18.49 -6.07
CA ILE A 238 14.90 -17.26 -5.26
C ILE A 238 14.62 -17.58 -3.79
N ILE A 239 13.51 -18.26 -3.50
CA ILE A 239 13.14 -18.63 -2.13
C ILE A 239 14.23 -19.49 -1.50
N LYS A 240 14.80 -20.47 -2.23
CA LYS A 240 15.89 -21.31 -1.72
C LYS A 240 17.14 -20.50 -1.34
N ILE A 241 17.49 -19.48 -2.14
CA ILE A 241 18.65 -18.63 -1.90
C ILE A 241 18.44 -17.72 -0.70
N ILE A 242 17.26 -17.07 -0.56
CA ILE A 242 17.04 -16.08 0.50
C ILE A 242 16.64 -16.70 1.84
N THR A 243 16.10 -17.92 1.88
CA THR A 243 15.59 -18.56 3.11
C THR A 243 16.65 -18.60 4.23
N PRO A 244 17.92 -18.96 4.01
CA PRO A 244 18.94 -18.95 5.07
C PRO A 244 19.13 -17.55 5.69
N SER A 245 19.06 -16.49 4.88
CA SER A 245 19.23 -15.10 5.34
C SER A 245 18.07 -14.61 6.22
N LEU A 246 16.88 -15.22 6.08
CA LEU A 246 15.71 -14.89 6.85
C LEU A 246 15.71 -15.46 8.27
N ALA A 247 16.55 -16.46 8.54
CA ALA A 247 16.56 -17.15 9.83
C ALA A 247 16.81 -16.20 11.02
N LYS A 248 17.68 -15.21 10.86
CA LYS A 248 17.96 -14.21 11.91
C LYS A 248 16.74 -13.32 12.22
N SER A 249 15.93 -13.01 11.22
CA SER A 249 14.75 -12.18 11.35
C SER A 249 13.47 -12.97 11.65
N SER A 250 13.56 -14.29 11.85
CA SER A 250 12.40 -15.17 12.02
C SER A 250 11.50 -14.79 13.22
N LEU A 251 12.09 -14.23 14.27
CA LEU A 251 11.37 -13.81 15.48
C LEU A 251 10.86 -12.36 15.41
N THR A 252 11.40 -11.54 14.51
CA THR A 252 11.06 -10.11 14.43
C THR A 252 10.00 -9.84 13.34
N ILE A 253 9.94 -10.67 12.30
CA ILE A 253 8.96 -10.52 11.23
C ILE A 253 7.56 -10.84 11.75
N THR A 254 6.69 -9.82 11.69
CA THR A 254 5.27 -9.90 12.07
C THR A 254 4.34 -9.78 10.87
N LYS A 255 4.83 -9.24 9.74
CA LYS A 255 4.09 -9.15 8.48
C LYS A 255 4.90 -9.76 7.35
N LEU A 256 4.27 -10.68 6.63
CA LEU A 256 4.85 -11.32 5.45
C LEU A 256 3.86 -11.24 4.29
N GLU A 257 4.32 -10.66 3.19
CA GLU A 257 3.57 -10.56 1.94
C GLU A 257 4.40 -11.18 0.81
N ILE A 258 3.82 -12.15 0.12
CA ILE A 258 4.52 -12.90 -0.92
C ILE A 258 3.68 -12.91 -2.18
N ASN A 259 4.27 -12.43 -3.27
CA ASN A 259 3.79 -12.67 -4.62
C ASN A 259 4.75 -13.66 -5.29
N THR A 260 4.25 -14.86 -5.59
CA THR A 260 5.10 -15.95 -6.04
C THR A 260 4.49 -16.78 -7.16
N TYR A 261 5.38 -17.35 -7.97
CA TYR A 261 5.09 -18.35 -8.98
C TYR A 261 5.65 -19.68 -8.48
N ASN A 262 4.79 -20.67 -8.26
CA ASN A 262 5.18 -22.07 -7.97
C ASN A 262 6.34 -22.24 -6.96
N SER A 263 6.29 -21.53 -5.83
CA SER A 263 7.36 -21.58 -4.83
C SER A 263 6.94 -22.35 -3.57
N PRO A 264 7.87 -23.09 -2.93
CA PRO A 264 7.59 -23.73 -1.66
C PRO A 264 7.37 -22.68 -0.58
N LEU A 265 6.23 -22.76 0.12
CA LEU A 265 5.87 -21.85 1.21
C LEU A 265 6.28 -22.40 2.59
N SER A 266 6.94 -23.53 2.65
CA SER A 266 7.33 -24.20 3.90
C SER A 266 8.22 -23.34 4.80
N PHE A 267 9.05 -22.47 4.21
CA PHE A 267 9.90 -21.53 4.95
C PHE A 267 9.10 -20.55 5.84
N ILE A 268 7.80 -20.31 5.55
CA ILE A 268 6.94 -19.46 6.36
C ILE A 268 6.80 -19.98 7.79
N SER A 269 6.95 -21.32 7.97
CA SER A 269 6.87 -21.95 9.30
C SER A 269 7.88 -21.42 10.32
N MET A 270 8.98 -20.80 9.88
CA MET A 270 9.98 -20.21 10.79
C MET A 270 9.49 -18.91 11.48
N PHE A 271 8.46 -18.25 10.96
CA PHE A 271 7.99 -16.96 11.47
C PHE A 271 6.89 -17.13 12.54
N ILE A 272 7.25 -17.59 13.72
CA ILE A 272 6.29 -17.94 14.80
C ILE A 272 5.51 -16.73 15.34
N ASN A 273 6.04 -15.51 15.20
CA ASN A 273 5.42 -14.26 15.65
C ASN A 273 4.60 -13.57 14.53
N LEU A 274 4.34 -14.29 13.44
CA LEU A 274 3.60 -13.74 12.30
C LEU A 274 2.19 -13.32 12.70
N GLN A 275 1.84 -12.06 12.39
CA GLN A 275 0.53 -11.47 12.62
C GLN A 275 -0.26 -11.28 11.33
N GLU A 276 0.43 -11.01 10.23
CA GLU A 276 -0.16 -10.80 8.90
C GLU A 276 0.53 -11.68 7.87
N LEU A 277 -0.25 -12.52 7.21
CA LEU A 277 0.19 -13.33 6.07
C LEU A 277 -0.67 -13.00 4.85
N ILE A 278 -0.04 -12.48 3.81
CA ILE A 278 -0.69 -12.10 2.55
C ILE A 278 0.00 -12.86 1.43
N LEU A 279 -0.75 -13.68 0.71
CA LEU A 279 -0.25 -14.48 -0.40
C LEU A 279 -0.93 -14.04 -1.70
N HIS A 280 -0.12 -13.59 -2.65
CA HIS A 280 -0.56 -13.28 -4.02
C HIS A 280 -0.06 -14.39 -4.93
N LEU A 281 -0.99 -15.12 -5.51
CA LEU A 281 -0.71 -16.21 -6.44
C LEU A 281 -1.17 -15.76 -7.82
N ASP A 282 -0.27 -15.81 -8.81
CA ASP A 282 -0.57 -15.28 -10.15
C ASP A 282 -1.56 -16.21 -10.88
N PRO A 283 -2.68 -15.67 -11.42
CA PRO A 283 -3.64 -16.43 -12.18
C PRO A 283 -3.12 -16.95 -13.53
N ASP A 284 -2.14 -16.26 -14.10
CA ASP A 284 -1.61 -16.58 -15.43
C ASP A 284 -0.48 -17.63 -15.41
N ASP A 285 -0.14 -18.18 -14.22
CA ASP A 285 0.83 -19.28 -14.12
C ASP A 285 0.15 -20.60 -14.54
N PRO A 286 0.55 -21.20 -15.69
CA PRO A 286 0.02 -22.48 -16.14
C PRO A 286 0.31 -23.63 -15.17
N ASN A 287 1.23 -23.43 -14.21
CA ASN A 287 1.61 -24.37 -13.17
C ASN A 287 1.04 -24.01 -11.79
N ALA A 288 0.01 -23.15 -11.73
CA ALA A 288 -0.59 -22.70 -10.47
C ALA A 288 -0.98 -23.83 -9.50
N GLU A 289 -1.29 -25.03 -10.01
CA GLU A 289 -1.54 -26.22 -9.17
C GLU A 289 -0.33 -26.60 -8.30
N GLY A 290 0.90 -26.43 -8.80
CA GLY A 290 2.13 -26.71 -8.05
C GLY A 290 2.46 -25.66 -6.98
N ALA A 291 2.02 -24.41 -7.15
CA ALA A 291 2.23 -23.35 -6.15
C ALA A 291 1.58 -23.67 -4.79
N PHE A 292 0.57 -24.53 -4.80
CA PHE A 292 -0.17 -24.93 -3.60
C PHE A 292 0.45 -26.10 -2.82
N GLU A 293 1.34 -26.86 -3.41
CA GLU A 293 2.03 -27.96 -2.70
C GLU A 293 2.81 -27.42 -1.49
N GLY A 294 3.43 -26.24 -1.64
CA GLY A 294 4.12 -25.58 -0.53
C GLY A 294 3.22 -25.22 0.65
N PHE A 295 1.91 -24.97 0.44
CA PHE A 295 0.96 -24.71 1.51
C PHE A 295 0.58 -25.99 2.27
N GLY A 296 0.77 -27.16 1.67
CA GLY A 296 0.45 -28.44 2.28
C GLY A 296 1.12 -28.67 3.64
N GLN A 297 2.31 -28.13 3.85
CA GLN A 297 3.00 -28.20 5.14
C GLN A 297 2.46 -27.16 6.13
N LEU A 298 2.11 -25.96 5.66
CA LEU A 298 1.62 -24.87 6.50
C LEU A 298 0.27 -25.19 7.16
N GLN A 299 -0.57 -26.03 6.57
CA GLN A 299 -1.87 -26.42 7.12
C GLN A 299 -1.78 -27.02 8.53
N TYR A 300 -0.63 -27.55 8.93
CA TYR A 300 -0.41 -28.15 10.24
C TYR A 300 0.34 -27.22 11.21
N ILE A 301 0.80 -26.06 10.76
CA ILE A 301 1.59 -25.13 11.56
C ILE A 301 0.67 -24.22 12.34
N LYS A 302 0.97 -24.03 13.63
CA LYS A 302 0.27 -23.08 14.50
C LYS A 302 1.00 -21.75 14.50
N PHE A 303 0.27 -20.67 14.15
CA PHE A 303 0.72 -19.27 14.23
C PHE A 303 -0.06 -18.56 15.35
N PRO A 304 0.46 -18.52 16.57
CA PRO A 304 -0.30 -18.06 17.75
C PRO A 304 -0.71 -16.59 17.65
N GLN A 305 0.02 -15.79 16.90
CA GLN A 305 -0.20 -14.35 16.77
C GLN A 305 -0.92 -13.94 15.47
N LEU A 306 -1.24 -14.90 14.58
CA LEU A 306 -1.80 -14.60 13.27
C LEU A 306 -3.21 -14.01 13.40
N ARG A 307 -3.36 -12.79 12.89
CA ARG A 307 -4.62 -12.02 12.91
C ARG A 307 -5.18 -11.76 11.52
N ILE A 308 -4.32 -11.67 10.51
CA ILE A 308 -4.72 -11.37 9.13
C ILE A 308 -4.19 -12.47 8.23
N LEU A 309 -5.09 -13.09 7.49
CA LEU A 309 -4.78 -14.06 6.44
C LEU A 309 -5.50 -13.65 5.15
N GLU A 310 -4.73 -13.40 4.09
CA GLU A 310 -5.29 -13.02 2.80
C GLU A 310 -4.68 -13.86 1.68
N PHE A 311 -5.55 -14.44 0.86
CA PHE A 311 -5.21 -15.03 -0.42
C PHE A 311 -5.75 -14.13 -1.52
N ASN A 312 -4.86 -13.50 -2.27
CA ASN A 312 -5.22 -12.65 -3.40
C ASN A 312 -4.95 -13.42 -4.69
N CYS A 313 -5.89 -13.37 -5.63
CA CYS A 313 -5.93 -14.09 -6.90
C CYS A 313 -6.36 -15.55 -6.73
N PHE A 314 -5.48 -16.48 -6.39
CA PHE A 314 -5.83 -17.88 -6.12
C PHE A 314 -5.66 -18.22 -4.64
N SER A 315 -6.31 -19.30 -4.22
CA SER A 315 -6.17 -19.87 -2.88
C SER A 315 -5.62 -21.31 -2.99
N PRO A 316 -4.90 -21.79 -1.98
CA PRO A 316 -4.51 -23.20 -1.88
C PRO A 316 -5.74 -24.13 -1.95
N LYS A 317 -5.56 -25.44 -2.12
CA LYS A 317 -6.68 -26.41 -2.14
C LYS A 317 -7.61 -26.18 -0.94
N LEU A 318 -8.91 -26.24 -1.17
CA LEU A 318 -9.96 -25.91 -0.18
C LEU A 318 -9.74 -26.64 1.15
N GLU A 319 -9.43 -27.93 1.07
CA GLU A 319 -9.23 -28.79 2.23
C GLU A 319 -8.02 -28.32 3.07
N MET A 320 -6.95 -27.86 2.43
CA MET A 320 -5.76 -27.34 3.11
C MET A 320 -6.06 -26.04 3.85
N VAL A 321 -6.84 -25.14 3.22
CA VAL A 321 -7.24 -23.89 3.85
C VAL A 321 -8.16 -24.16 5.04
N ILE A 322 -9.12 -25.07 4.91
CA ILE A 322 -10.01 -25.45 6.02
C ILE A 322 -9.19 -26.01 7.18
N LYS A 323 -8.23 -26.91 6.91
CA LYS A 323 -7.33 -27.49 7.93
C LYS A 323 -6.51 -26.41 8.62
N PHE A 324 -5.98 -25.45 7.86
CA PHE A 324 -5.27 -24.30 8.42
C PHE A 324 -6.17 -23.45 9.32
N LEU A 325 -7.44 -23.17 8.91
CA LEU A 325 -8.41 -22.42 9.70
C LEU A 325 -8.81 -23.16 10.99
N GLU A 326 -8.89 -24.49 10.96
CA GLU A 326 -9.16 -25.30 12.17
C GLU A 326 -8.11 -25.04 13.25
N ILE A 327 -6.84 -24.87 12.88
CA ILE A 327 -5.73 -24.63 13.82
C ILE A 327 -5.58 -23.14 14.17
N ASN A 328 -5.72 -22.24 13.20
CA ASN A 328 -5.35 -20.83 13.32
C ASN A 328 -6.53 -19.86 13.30
N GLY A 329 -7.70 -20.30 12.88
CA GLY A 329 -8.85 -19.43 12.59
C GLY A 329 -9.36 -18.66 13.82
N LYS A 330 -9.25 -19.23 15.02
CA LYS A 330 -9.69 -18.58 16.26
C LYS A 330 -9.03 -17.22 16.51
N ASN A 331 -7.81 -17.00 16.03
CA ASN A 331 -7.07 -15.75 16.26
C ASN A 331 -7.30 -14.73 15.15
N LEU A 332 -7.90 -15.15 14.03
CA LEU A 332 -8.08 -14.27 12.87
C LEU A 332 -9.10 -13.18 13.16
N THR A 333 -8.70 -11.95 12.85
CA THR A 333 -9.57 -10.76 12.82
C THR A 333 -9.95 -10.36 11.40
N LYS A 334 -9.14 -10.77 10.41
CA LYS A 334 -9.40 -10.54 8.99
C LYS A 334 -9.04 -11.79 8.19
N PHE A 335 -9.95 -12.23 7.37
CA PHE A 335 -9.75 -13.32 6.42
C PHE A 335 -10.28 -12.93 5.05
N ASN A 336 -9.46 -13.18 4.01
CA ASN A 336 -9.83 -12.99 2.62
C ASN A 336 -9.36 -14.21 1.82
N SER A 337 -10.24 -14.73 0.97
CA SER A 337 -9.95 -15.87 0.11
C SER A 337 -10.62 -15.67 -1.24
N SER A 338 -10.04 -16.24 -2.30
CA SER A 338 -10.67 -16.34 -3.62
C SER A 338 -11.71 -17.45 -3.70
N TYR A 339 -11.74 -18.36 -2.72
CA TYR A 339 -12.78 -19.38 -2.64
C TYR A 339 -14.13 -18.77 -2.33
N ASP A 340 -15.06 -19.16 -3.15
CA ASP A 340 -16.43 -18.67 -3.17
C ASP A 340 -17.38 -19.85 -3.17
N CYS A 341 -17.42 -20.56 -2.03
CA CYS A 341 -18.24 -21.75 -1.89
C CYS A 341 -18.77 -21.91 -0.46
N LYS A 342 -19.93 -22.57 -0.36
CA LYS A 342 -20.62 -22.85 0.90
C LYS A 342 -19.73 -23.54 1.93
N THR A 343 -18.89 -24.48 1.50
CA THR A 343 -17.98 -25.23 2.38
C THR A 343 -16.98 -24.30 3.09
N MET A 344 -16.39 -23.35 2.36
CA MET A 344 -15.50 -22.35 2.94
C MET A 344 -16.24 -21.45 3.93
N ASN A 345 -17.42 -20.95 3.57
CA ASN A 345 -18.22 -20.07 4.42
C ASN A 345 -18.65 -20.77 5.73
N LEU A 346 -18.98 -22.07 5.66
CA LEU A 346 -19.26 -22.88 6.85
C LEU A 346 -18.02 -23.09 7.73
N ALA A 347 -16.84 -23.31 7.12
CA ALA A 347 -15.58 -23.41 7.86
C ALA A 347 -15.22 -22.10 8.57
N ILE A 348 -15.41 -20.96 7.92
CA ILE A 348 -15.23 -19.64 8.52
C ILE A 348 -16.16 -19.47 9.72
N ALA A 349 -17.45 -19.76 9.57
CA ALA A 349 -18.41 -19.65 10.65
C ALA A 349 -18.05 -20.54 11.85
N LYS A 350 -17.44 -21.71 11.61
CA LYS A 350 -17.05 -22.66 12.64
C LYS A 350 -15.75 -22.30 13.34
N PHE A 351 -14.73 -21.88 12.58
CA PHE A 351 -13.36 -21.78 13.09
C PHE A 351 -12.90 -20.35 13.36
N CYS A 352 -13.60 -19.30 12.85
CA CYS A 352 -13.13 -17.92 12.91
C CYS A 352 -14.08 -16.98 13.70
N PRO A 353 -14.37 -17.24 15.00
CA PRO A 353 -15.36 -16.47 15.77
C PRO A 353 -14.95 -15.01 16.04
N ASN A 354 -13.66 -14.68 15.96
CA ASN A 354 -13.13 -13.37 16.31
C ASN A 354 -12.96 -12.44 15.08
N LEU A 355 -13.52 -12.82 13.92
CA LEU A 355 -13.44 -11.98 12.72
C LEU A 355 -14.09 -10.61 12.94
N LYS A 356 -13.37 -9.57 12.53
CA LYS A 356 -13.83 -8.18 12.42
C LYS A 356 -14.15 -7.78 10.99
N SER A 357 -13.51 -8.42 10.02
CA SER A 357 -13.72 -8.14 8.60
C SER A 357 -13.69 -9.41 7.78
N ILE A 358 -14.64 -9.53 6.86
CA ILE A 358 -14.74 -10.66 5.93
C ILE A 358 -15.14 -10.18 4.53
N ASN A 359 -14.63 -10.90 3.52
CA ASN A 359 -15.05 -10.77 2.14
C ASN A 359 -15.82 -12.04 1.73
N ILE A 360 -17.02 -11.89 1.23
CA ILE A 360 -17.89 -13.00 0.80
C ILE A 360 -18.44 -12.71 -0.59
N THR A 361 -18.72 -13.78 -1.34
CA THR A 361 -19.52 -13.67 -2.55
C THR A 361 -20.95 -14.13 -2.25
N TYR A 362 -21.91 -13.38 -2.75
CA TYR A 362 -23.31 -13.62 -2.48
C TYR A 362 -23.93 -14.50 -3.58
N LYS A 363 -24.41 -15.69 -3.16
CA LYS A 363 -25.13 -16.68 -3.98
C LYS A 363 -26.37 -17.15 -3.23
N ASN A 364 -27.42 -17.57 -3.97
CA ASN A 364 -28.70 -17.97 -3.36
C ASN A 364 -28.60 -19.18 -2.43
N ASP A 365 -27.74 -20.13 -2.72
CA ASP A 365 -27.53 -21.37 -1.96
C ASP A 365 -26.65 -21.17 -0.72
N GLU A 366 -26.15 -19.96 -0.50
CA GLU A 366 -25.21 -19.64 0.60
C GLU A 366 -25.84 -18.81 1.74
N LEU A 367 -27.14 -18.54 1.69
CA LEU A 367 -27.82 -17.73 2.70
C LEU A 367 -27.70 -18.29 4.11
N GLU A 368 -27.75 -19.61 4.28
CA GLU A 368 -27.58 -20.25 5.58
C GLU A 368 -26.15 -20.11 6.13
N ALA A 369 -25.15 -20.20 5.24
CA ALA A 369 -23.76 -19.99 5.64
C ALA A 369 -23.53 -18.54 6.10
N LEU A 370 -24.11 -17.56 5.41
CA LEU A 370 -24.07 -16.15 5.81
C LEU A 370 -24.71 -15.92 7.17
N LYS A 371 -25.89 -16.52 7.43
CA LYS A 371 -26.54 -16.44 8.75
C LYS A 371 -25.61 -17.00 9.85
N LEU A 372 -24.98 -18.14 9.61
CA LEU A 372 -24.06 -18.75 10.56
C LEU A 372 -22.83 -17.87 10.83
N ILE A 373 -22.25 -17.25 9.78
CA ILE A 373 -21.15 -16.30 9.94
C ILE A 373 -21.57 -15.14 10.82
N LEU A 374 -22.71 -14.50 10.54
CA LEU A 374 -23.20 -13.35 11.30
C LEU A 374 -23.54 -13.71 12.75
N SER A 375 -24.04 -14.95 12.97
CA SER A 375 -24.40 -15.44 14.31
C SER A 375 -23.18 -15.82 15.15
N ASN A 376 -22.12 -16.35 14.52
CA ASN A 376 -20.94 -16.84 15.23
C ASN A 376 -19.84 -15.79 15.36
N CYS A 377 -19.66 -14.91 14.35
CA CYS A 377 -18.63 -13.88 14.35
C CYS A 377 -19.15 -12.58 14.99
N GLN A 378 -19.34 -12.57 16.31
CA GLN A 378 -19.97 -11.46 17.04
C GLN A 378 -19.15 -10.16 17.10
N PHE A 379 -17.86 -10.21 16.73
CA PHE A 379 -16.99 -9.04 16.65
C PHE A 379 -16.95 -8.40 15.26
N LEU A 380 -17.80 -8.88 14.32
CA LEU A 380 -17.77 -8.42 12.93
C LEU A 380 -18.18 -6.95 12.83
N GLU A 381 -17.28 -6.16 12.26
CA GLU A 381 -17.40 -4.71 12.05
C GLU A 381 -17.65 -4.37 10.58
N SER A 382 -17.07 -5.15 9.66
CA SER A 382 -17.08 -4.89 8.22
C SER A 382 -17.37 -6.15 7.41
N ILE A 383 -18.23 -6.01 6.41
CA ILE A 383 -18.48 -7.06 5.42
C ILE A 383 -18.32 -6.45 4.01
N LYS A 384 -17.53 -7.14 3.17
CA LYS A 384 -17.50 -6.88 1.74
C LYS A 384 -18.26 -7.99 1.03
N VAL A 385 -19.31 -7.62 0.28
CA VAL A 385 -20.15 -8.54 -0.47
C VAL A 385 -19.93 -8.33 -1.96
N ARG A 386 -19.60 -9.39 -2.69
CA ARG A 386 -19.56 -9.40 -4.15
C ARG A 386 -20.78 -10.13 -4.72
N ILE A 387 -21.57 -9.46 -5.53
CA ILE A 387 -22.72 -10.02 -6.22
C ILE A 387 -22.27 -10.52 -7.59
N VAL A 388 -22.47 -11.81 -7.88
CA VAL A 388 -21.96 -12.47 -9.09
C VAL A 388 -23.05 -12.94 -10.06
N ASN A 389 -24.33 -12.85 -9.66
CA ASN A 389 -25.43 -13.29 -10.50
C ASN A 389 -26.58 -12.28 -10.45
N LYS A 390 -27.08 -11.85 -11.63
CA LYS A 390 -28.18 -10.88 -11.76
C LYS A 390 -29.55 -11.45 -11.36
N SER A 391 -29.73 -12.76 -11.40
CA SER A 391 -31.00 -13.41 -11.02
C SER A 391 -31.22 -13.46 -9.50
N ILE A 392 -30.20 -13.06 -8.70
CA ILE A 392 -30.30 -13.05 -7.26
C ILE A 392 -30.80 -11.69 -6.79
N THR A 393 -31.88 -11.66 -6.00
CA THR A 393 -32.35 -10.42 -5.38
C THR A 393 -31.52 -10.07 -4.15
N SER A 394 -31.11 -8.81 -4.03
CA SER A 394 -30.42 -8.30 -2.85
C SER A 394 -31.32 -8.21 -1.60
N LYS A 395 -32.62 -8.35 -1.75
CA LYS A 395 -33.57 -8.27 -0.61
C LYS A 395 -33.26 -9.31 0.46
N ASN A 396 -33.02 -10.56 0.07
CA ASN A 396 -32.67 -11.62 1.02
C ASN A 396 -31.36 -11.34 1.77
N LEU A 397 -30.36 -10.76 1.08
CA LEU A 397 -29.11 -10.30 1.72
C LEU A 397 -29.39 -9.25 2.80
N PHE A 398 -30.17 -8.22 2.46
CA PHE A 398 -30.49 -7.15 3.39
C PHE A 398 -31.36 -7.61 4.56
N ASP A 399 -32.29 -8.55 4.35
CA ASP A 399 -33.09 -9.16 5.42
C ASP A 399 -32.20 -9.93 6.42
N ILE A 400 -31.24 -10.71 5.92
CA ILE A 400 -30.29 -11.43 6.77
C ILE A 400 -29.39 -10.45 7.52
N LEU A 401 -28.85 -9.44 6.84
CA LEU A 401 -28.03 -8.41 7.48
C LEU A 401 -28.82 -7.65 8.56
N ALA A 402 -30.08 -7.33 8.30
CA ALA A 402 -30.93 -6.65 9.28
C ALA A 402 -31.15 -7.48 10.55
N LYS A 403 -31.35 -8.79 10.38
CA LYS A 403 -31.73 -9.69 11.49
C LYS A 403 -30.53 -10.20 12.29
N TYR A 404 -29.42 -10.54 11.62
CA TYR A 404 -28.32 -11.29 12.21
C TYR A 404 -27.01 -10.48 12.39
N SER A 405 -26.91 -9.23 11.87
CA SER A 405 -25.68 -8.45 12.00
C SER A 405 -25.33 -8.18 13.48
N PRO A 406 -24.09 -8.38 13.88
CA PRO A 406 -23.61 -8.05 15.22
C PRO A 406 -23.75 -6.56 15.56
N LYS A 407 -23.74 -6.22 16.86
CA LYS A 407 -23.88 -4.83 17.33
C LYS A 407 -22.82 -3.89 16.79
N ASN A 408 -21.59 -4.38 16.60
CA ASN A 408 -20.45 -3.59 16.10
C ASN A 408 -20.42 -3.42 14.58
N PHE A 409 -21.29 -4.09 13.84
CA PHE A 409 -21.34 -3.99 12.39
C PHE A 409 -21.70 -2.57 11.93
N HIS A 410 -20.79 -1.93 11.22
CA HIS A 410 -20.95 -0.54 10.79
C HIS A 410 -20.36 -0.24 9.40
N LYS A 411 -19.77 -1.22 8.72
CA LYS A 411 -19.21 -1.02 7.38
C LYS A 411 -19.69 -2.10 6.41
N LEU A 412 -20.36 -1.67 5.34
CA LEU A 412 -20.85 -2.52 4.28
C LEU A 412 -20.27 -2.06 2.93
N ILE A 413 -19.55 -2.97 2.27
CA ILE A 413 -19.01 -2.74 0.94
C ILE A 413 -19.70 -3.71 -0.01
N ILE A 414 -20.35 -3.21 -1.05
CA ILE A 414 -21.04 -4.06 -2.05
C ILE A 414 -20.38 -3.83 -3.40
N SER A 415 -19.91 -4.92 -4.02
CA SER A 415 -19.44 -4.91 -5.40
C SER A 415 -20.56 -5.42 -6.30
N LEU A 416 -21.04 -4.54 -7.18
CA LEU A 416 -22.19 -4.76 -8.04
C LEU A 416 -21.78 -5.29 -9.42
N LEU A 417 -22.67 -6.11 -10.00
CA LEU A 417 -22.69 -6.37 -11.42
C LEU A 417 -23.30 -5.17 -12.18
N PRO A 418 -23.00 -5.01 -13.48
CA PRO A 418 -23.62 -3.99 -14.32
C PRO A 418 -25.16 -4.05 -14.27
N PHE A 419 -25.79 -2.87 -14.12
CA PHE A 419 -27.26 -2.71 -14.11
C PHE A 419 -27.97 -3.46 -12.97
N TYR A 420 -27.30 -3.72 -11.85
CA TYR A 420 -27.89 -4.42 -10.71
C TYR A 420 -28.59 -3.44 -9.75
N LYS A 421 -29.86 -3.74 -9.39
CA LYS A 421 -30.64 -2.95 -8.43
C LYS A 421 -30.44 -3.46 -7.01
N LEU A 422 -30.28 -2.56 -6.05
CA LEU A 422 -30.22 -2.88 -4.62
C LEU A 422 -31.62 -2.88 -3.99
N GLU A 423 -32.39 -3.93 -4.28
CA GLU A 423 -33.70 -4.16 -3.66
C GLU A 423 -33.55 -4.45 -2.17
N GLY A 424 -34.41 -3.89 -1.33
CA GLY A 424 -34.42 -4.14 0.12
C GLY A 424 -33.47 -3.26 0.93
N LEU A 425 -32.68 -2.37 0.29
CA LEU A 425 -31.79 -1.46 0.99
C LEU A 425 -32.55 -0.52 1.95
N GLN A 426 -33.70 0.02 1.50
CA GLN A 426 -34.53 0.90 2.31
C GLN A 426 -35.07 0.20 3.55
N GLU A 427 -35.62 -1.00 3.41
CA GLU A 427 -36.12 -1.82 4.53
C GLU A 427 -35.01 -2.16 5.53
N PHE A 428 -33.81 -2.47 5.03
CA PHE A 428 -32.62 -2.68 5.88
C PHE A 428 -32.28 -1.43 6.70
N LEU A 429 -32.28 -0.25 6.08
CA LEU A 429 -31.99 1.02 6.78
C LEU A 429 -33.07 1.37 7.80
N ILE A 430 -34.36 1.10 7.50
CA ILE A 430 -35.48 1.25 8.45
C ILE A 430 -35.27 0.34 9.68
N LYS A 431 -35.02 -0.97 9.44
CA LYS A 431 -34.78 -1.92 10.51
C LYS A 431 -33.57 -1.53 11.35
N ARG A 432 -32.51 -1.03 10.70
CA ARG A 432 -31.31 -0.57 11.39
C ARG A 432 -31.58 0.67 12.27
N LYS A 433 -32.41 1.61 11.81
CA LYS A 433 -32.84 2.78 12.59
C LYS A 433 -33.51 2.37 13.89
N ASN A 434 -34.36 1.34 13.84
CA ASN A 434 -35.16 0.86 14.99
C ASN A 434 -34.35 0.01 15.98
N CYS A 435 -33.11 -0.36 15.66
CA CYS A 435 -32.23 -1.16 16.49
C CYS A 435 -31.15 -0.29 17.16
N ILE A 436 -31.50 0.57 18.11
CA ILE A 436 -30.57 1.47 18.83
C ILE A 436 -30.02 0.77 20.10
N PRO A 437 -28.70 0.92 20.44
CA PRO A 437 -27.69 1.79 19.78
C PRO A 437 -26.76 1.00 18.83
N ARG A 438 -26.82 1.26 17.53
CA ARG A 438 -25.84 0.76 16.56
C ARG A 438 -24.99 1.92 16.04
N LYS A 439 -23.70 1.66 15.75
CA LYS A 439 -22.83 2.64 15.08
C LYS A 439 -23.42 3.02 13.71
N PRO A 440 -23.35 4.29 13.29
CA PRO A 440 -23.76 4.69 11.95
C PRO A 440 -23.04 3.90 10.86
N LEU A 441 -23.72 3.62 9.75
CA LEU A 441 -23.22 2.75 8.68
C LEU A 441 -22.32 3.55 7.71
N SER A 442 -21.13 3.04 7.41
CA SER A 442 -20.36 3.40 6.21
C SER A 442 -20.77 2.45 5.08
N LEU A 443 -21.35 2.98 4.02
CA LEU A 443 -21.79 2.24 2.85
C LEU A 443 -20.90 2.57 1.67
N THR A 444 -20.22 1.56 1.11
CA THR A 444 -19.41 1.71 -0.10
C THR A 444 -19.98 0.82 -1.21
N ILE A 445 -20.18 1.38 -2.39
CA ILE A 445 -20.63 0.66 -3.56
C ILE A 445 -19.53 0.69 -4.61
N ASN A 446 -19.03 -0.49 -4.97
CA ASN A 446 -18.08 -0.66 -6.06
C ASN A 446 -18.82 -1.06 -7.31
N THR A 447 -18.61 -0.36 -8.39
CA THR A 447 -19.19 -0.66 -9.70
C THR A 447 -18.17 -0.47 -10.82
N ASN A 448 -18.36 -1.19 -11.93
CA ASN A 448 -17.44 -1.10 -13.07
C ASN A 448 -17.83 0.03 -14.04
N PHE A 449 -19.06 0.50 -14.00
CA PHE A 449 -19.60 1.48 -14.95
C PHE A 449 -20.25 2.65 -14.22
N ARG A 450 -20.09 3.87 -14.75
CA ARG A 450 -20.75 5.07 -14.21
C ARG A 450 -22.28 5.00 -14.36
N GLU A 451 -22.75 4.32 -15.38
CA GLU A 451 -24.19 4.15 -15.66
C GLU A 451 -24.89 3.32 -14.57
N ASP A 452 -24.18 2.46 -13.85
CA ASP A 452 -24.73 1.69 -12.74
C ASP A 452 -25.27 2.58 -11.61
N ILE A 453 -24.78 3.82 -11.50
CA ILE A 453 -25.20 4.79 -10.49
C ILE A 453 -26.69 5.15 -10.65
N TYR A 454 -27.22 5.13 -11.88
CA TYR A 454 -28.64 5.41 -12.15
C TYR A 454 -29.60 4.37 -11.54
N TYR A 455 -29.10 3.17 -11.26
CA TYR A 455 -29.89 2.10 -10.63
C TYR A 455 -29.87 2.13 -9.11
N LEU A 456 -29.11 3.05 -8.53
CA LEU A 456 -29.05 3.27 -7.08
C LEU A 456 -30.11 4.30 -6.67
N ASP A 457 -30.85 4.00 -5.61
CA ASP A 457 -31.79 4.96 -5.03
C ASP A 457 -31.03 5.97 -4.15
N LEU A 458 -30.40 6.96 -4.82
CA LEU A 458 -29.62 8.00 -4.16
C LEU A 458 -30.47 8.86 -3.23
N LYS A 459 -31.79 9.00 -3.49
CA LYS A 459 -32.70 9.76 -2.62
C LYS A 459 -32.87 9.07 -1.28
N VAL A 460 -33.00 7.76 -1.26
CA VAL A 460 -33.05 6.95 -0.03
C VAL A 460 -31.73 7.17 0.75
N ILE A 461 -30.60 7.05 0.09
CA ILE A 461 -29.27 7.20 0.73
C ILE A 461 -29.14 8.59 1.36
N ASP A 462 -29.51 9.66 0.65
CA ASP A 462 -29.45 11.05 1.15
C ASP A 462 -30.34 11.25 2.40
N ILE A 463 -31.57 10.74 2.38
CA ILE A 463 -32.48 10.82 3.52
C ILE A 463 -31.84 10.16 4.76
N TYR A 464 -31.33 8.93 4.64
CA TYR A 464 -30.76 8.20 5.78
C TYR A 464 -29.37 8.74 6.21
N SER A 465 -28.64 9.42 5.32
CA SER A 465 -27.45 10.20 5.67
C SER A 465 -27.79 11.43 6.52
N LYS A 466 -28.81 12.19 6.12
CA LYS A 466 -29.31 13.33 6.91
C LYS A 466 -29.86 12.92 8.28
N MET A 467 -30.40 11.71 8.40
CA MET A 467 -30.84 11.12 9.68
C MET A 467 -29.68 10.57 10.55
N GLY A 468 -28.42 10.62 10.09
CA GLY A 468 -27.26 10.10 10.80
C GLY A 468 -27.18 8.57 10.87
N ILE A 469 -27.99 7.84 10.10
CA ILE A 469 -27.98 6.37 10.02
C ILE A 469 -26.85 5.91 9.12
N ILE A 470 -26.60 6.65 8.02
CA ILE A 470 -25.43 6.52 7.18
C ILE A 470 -24.46 7.63 7.55
N LYS A 471 -23.25 7.25 8.01
CA LYS A 471 -22.16 8.19 8.33
C LYS A 471 -21.42 8.63 7.07
N GLU A 472 -21.24 7.70 6.14
CA GLU A 472 -20.41 7.90 4.97
C GLU A 472 -20.96 7.06 3.80
N PHE A 473 -21.05 7.65 2.63
CA PHE A 473 -21.43 6.98 1.40
C PHE A 473 -20.39 7.24 0.32
N ILE A 474 -19.82 6.16 -0.23
CA ILE A 474 -18.78 6.21 -1.26
C ILE A 474 -19.18 5.35 -2.44
N ILE A 475 -19.04 5.89 -3.65
CA ILE A 475 -19.12 5.12 -4.90
C ILE A 475 -17.72 5.06 -5.50
N ILE A 476 -17.24 3.84 -5.73
CA ILE A 476 -15.96 3.59 -6.41
C ILE A 476 -16.27 3.03 -7.78
N THR A 477 -15.87 3.76 -8.83
CA THR A 477 -15.95 3.28 -10.21
C THR A 477 -14.55 2.86 -10.65
N SER A 478 -14.37 1.60 -11.06
CA SER A 478 -13.12 1.20 -11.71
C SER A 478 -13.03 1.89 -13.07
N ARG A 479 -12.11 2.84 -13.20
CA ARG A 479 -11.77 3.39 -14.52
C ARG A 479 -11.10 2.26 -15.33
N ARG A 480 -11.73 1.86 -16.42
CA ARG A 480 -11.00 1.31 -17.57
C ARG A 480 -10.45 2.43 -18.40
#